data_82c21d2a147bf927f4ff5522826f69d4
#
_entry.id   82c21d2a147bf927f4ff5522826f69d4
#
_cell.length_a   1.000
_cell.length_b   1.000
_cell.length_c   1.000
_cell.angle_alpha   90.00
_cell.angle_beta   90.00
_cell.angle_gamma   90.00
#
_symmetry.space_group_name_H-M   'P 1'
#
loop_
_entity.id
_entity.type
_entity.pdbx_description
1 polymer ?
#
loop_
_entity_poly.entity_id
_entity_poly.type
_entity_poly.pdbx_seq_one_letter_code
_entity_poly.pdbx_strand_id
1 'polypeptide(L)'
;MTNIPKTKELFDTEHTIAKDLLLQCEYPYEAIPKIGECIRSLFKKLDDTYEKVEEDVYIAKDAKVWDGVTIVGPTIIGHKTELRPGAFIRGNVLVGDGAVIGNSTELKNCIIFDKAQLPHYNYVGDSIIGFMAHMSAGAIASNLRLDKEKISVSGVQTELTKFGVCLGDHAEVGCGAVLCPGTMIGKRTLVYPLVMVRGVLPGDKVYDGHSLKDRRPDNVSTFWH
;
A
#
# COMPACT_ATOMS: atom_id res chain seq x y z
N MET A 1 7.45 19.26 17.78
CA MET A 1 6.32 18.36 17.42
C MET A 1 6.84 17.47 16.30
N THR A 2 6.67 16.16 16.42
CA THR A 2 7.07 15.21 15.38
C THR A 2 6.21 15.42 14.15
N ASN A 3 6.83 15.67 13.01
CA ASN A 3 6.12 15.90 11.73
C ASN A 3 5.75 14.55 11.05
N ILE A 4 5.30 13.58 11.85
CA ILE A 4 4.88 12.26 11.37
C ILE A 4 3.36 12.28 11.24
N PRO A 5 2.80 12.03 10.06
CA PRO A 5 1.35 12.02 9.89
C PRO A 5 0.72 10.84 10.64
N LYS A 6 -0.39 11.12 11.31
CA LYS A 6 -1.19 10.11 12.00
C LYS A 6 -1.97 9.26 11.01
N THR A 7 -2.41 8.09 11.44
CA THR A 7 -3.18 7.15 10.61
C THR A 7 -4.36 7.83 9.90
N LYS A 8 -5.17 8.59 10.63
CA LYS A 8 -6.35 9.30 10.09
C LYS A 8 -6.02 10.47 9.15
N GLU A 9 -4.79 10.97 9.19
CA GLU A 9 -4.34 12.04 8.27
C GLU A 9 -3.97 11.47 6.91
N LEU A 10 -3.52 10.20 6.86
CA LEU A 10 -3.16 9.51 5.63
C LEU A 10 -4.31 8.71 5.02
N PHE A 11 -5.20 8.13 5.85
CA PHE A 11 -6.15 7.13 5.40
C PHE A 11 -7.57 7.44 5.85
N ASP A 12 -8.51 7.25 4.94
CA ASP A 12 -9.92 7.02 5.27
C ASP A 12 -10.12 5.52 5.47
N THR A 13 -10.20 5.11 6.72
CA THR A 13 -10.26 3.69 7.10
C THR A 13 -11.57 2.99 6.72
N GLU A 14 -12.58 3.72 6.22
CA GLU A 14 -13.82 3.11 5.71
C GLU A 14 -13.59 2.32 4.41
N HIS A 15 -12.45 2.51 3.75
CA HIS A 15 -12.07 1.87 2.50
C HIS A 15 -11.14 0.66 2.70
N THR A 16 -11.26 -0.03 3.83
CA THR A 16 -10.54 -1.29 4.08
C THR A 16 -11.21 -2.10 5.18
N ILE A 17 -11.24 -3.41 5.05
CA ILE A 17 -11.70 -4.30 6.12
C ILE A 17 -10.73 -4.40 7.30
N ALA A 18 -9.49 -3.87 7.17
CA ALA A 18 -8.52 -3.75 8.27
C ALA A 18 -8.75 -2.51 9.17
N LYS A 19 -9.88 -1.83 9.04
CA LYS A 19 -10.25 -0.63 9.78
C LYS A 19 -9.96 -0.73 11.28
N ASP A 20 -10.39 -1.81 11.93
CA ASP A 20 -10.25 -1.99 13.38
C ASP A 20 -8.77 -1.96 13.83
N LEU A 21 -7.88 -2.57 13.03
CA LEU A 21 -6.44 -2.51 13.29
C LEU A 21 -5.90 -1.09 13.16
N LEU A 22 -6.26 -0.40 12.09
CA LEU A 22 -5.73 0.92 11.78
C LEU A 22 -6.20 1.98 12.78
N LEU A 23 -7.45 1.88 13.26
CA LEU A 23 -8.00 2.80 14.28
C LEU A 23 -7.32 2.65 15.65
N GLN A 24 -6.69 1.50 15.93
CA GLN A 24 -5.92 1.27 17.15
C GLN A 24 -4.47 1.81 17.06
N CYS A 25 -4.03 2.24 15.88
CA CYS A 25 -2.69 2.73 15.62
C CYS A 25 -2.69 4.26 15.50
N GLU A 26 -1.95 4.94 16.37
CA GLU A 26 -1.77 6.40 16.24
C GLU A 26 -1.02 6.71 14.94
N TYR A 27 0.07 5.99 14.70
CA TYR A 27 0.85 6.06 13.47
C TYR A 27 0.65 4.79 12.63
N PRO A 28 0.49 4.89 11.31
CA PRO A 28 0.14 3.73 10.48
C PRO A 28 1.20 2.63 10.47
N TYR A 29 2.47 2.94 10.64
CA TYR A 29 3.53 1.94 10.70
C TYR A 29 3.40 0.97 11.89
N GLU A 30 2.68 1.34 12.95
CA GLU A 30 2.40 0.47 14.10
C GLU A 30 1.52 -0.73 13.74
N ALA A 31 0.80 -0.65 12.62
CA ALA A 31 -0.01 -1.74 12.10
C ALA A 31 0.83 -2.82 11.40
N ILE A 32 1.99 -2.47 10.83
CA ILE A 32 2.80 -3.36 9.97
C ILE A 32 3.13 -4.70 10.63
N PRO A 33 3.60 -4.76 11.88
CA PRO A 33 3.91 -6.04 12.51
C PRO A 33 2.67 -6.88 12.86
N LYS A 34 1.47 -6.28 12.80
CA LYS A 34 0.20 -6.90 13.18
C LYS A 34 -0.63 -7.36 11.97
N ILE A 35 -0.18 -7.11 10.75
CA ILE A 35 -0.95 -7.39 9.51
C ILE A 35 -1.34 -8.86 9.42
N GLY A 36 -0.41 -9.78 9.62
CA GLY A 36 -0.68 -11.21 9.50
C GLY A 36 -1.71 -11.73 10.51
N GLU A 37 -1.64 -11.26 11.76
CA GLU A 37 -2.62 -11.60 12.80
C GLU A 37 -4.00 -11.00 12.48
N CYS A 38 -4.04 -9.74 12.03
CA CYS A 38 -5.25 -9.08 11.59
C CYS A 38 -5.95 -9.88 10.48
N ILE A 39 -5.21 -10.27 9.44
CA ILE A 39 -5.78 -11.05 8.31
C ILE A 39 -6.39 -12.37 8.81
N ARG A 40 -5.68 -13.12 9.66
CA ARG A 40 -6.23 -14.37 10.23
C ARG A 40 -7.48 -14.13 11.07
N SER A 41 -7.54 -13.03 11.80
CA SER A 41 -8.74 -12.68 12.57
C SER A 41 -9.94 -12.34 11.68
N LEU A 42 -9.68 -11.76 10.51
CA LEU A 42 -10.69 -11.38 9.53
C LEU A 42 -11.30 -12.60 8.82
N PHE A 43 -10.59 -13.74 8.68
CA PHE A 43 -11.14 -14.94 8.06
C PHE A 43 -12.48 -15.38 8.64
N LYS A 44 -12.67 -15.19 9.95
CA LYS A 44 -13.93 -15.54 10.66
C LYS A 44 -15.08 -14.56 10.42
N LYS A 45 -14.76 -13.38 9.84
CA LYS A 45 -15.74 -12.32 9.55
C LYS A 45 -16.15 -12.29 8.08
N LEU A 46 -15.45 -13.05 7.21
CA LEU A 46 -15.79 -13.17 5.80
C LEU A 46 -17.09 -13.95 5.65
N ASP A 47 -17.95 -13.47 4.76
CA ASP A 47 -19.20 -14.10 4.42
C ASP A 47 -19.06 -15.12 3.27
N ASP A 48 -20.17 -15.65 2.79
CA ASP A 48 -20.22 -16.64 1.72
C ASP A 48 -19.90 -16.10 0.33
N THR A 49 -19.63 -14.81 0.19
CA THR A 49 -19.11 -14.22 -1.06
C THR A 49 -17.61 -14.42 -1.25
N TYR A 50 -16.91 -14.91 -0.22
CA TYR A 50 -15.51 -15.30 -0.28
C TYR A 50 -15.36 -16.83 -0.37
N GLU A 51 -14.34 -17.27 -1.10
CA GLU A 51 -13.94 -18.67 -1.22
C GLU A 51 -12.55 -18.88 -0.62
N LYS A 52 -12.40 -19.94 0.19
CA LYS A 52 -11.09 -20.42 0.61
C LYS A 52 -10.49 -21.26 -0.50
N VAL A 53 -9.51 -20.73 -1.22
CA VAL A 53 -8.88 -21.39 -2.37
C VAL A 53 -7.66 -22.23 -1.99
N GLU A 54 -6.97 -21.84 -0.93
CA GLU A 54 -5.81 -22.54 -0.37
C GLU A 54 -5.74 -22.35 1.15
N GLU A 55 -4.74 -22.92 1.80
CA GLU A 55 -4.52 -22.71 3.24
C GLU A 55 -4.24 -21.23 3.51
N ASP A 56 -5.04 -20.63 4.39
CA ASP A 56 -4.99 -19.21 4.74
C ASP A 56 -5.13 -18.24 3.53
N VAL A 57 -5.75 -18.65 2.42
CA VAL A 57 -6.01 -17.80 1.24
C VAL A 57 -7.50 -17.73 0.98
N TYR A 58 -8.05 -16.53 1.06
CA TYR A 58 -9.45 -16.23 0.78
C TYR A 58 -9.56 -15.21 -0.35
N ILE A 59 -10.39 -15.50 -1.35
CA ILE A 59 -10.60 -14.65 -2.53
C ILE A 59 -12.09 -14.41 -2.71
N ALA A 60 -12.49 -13.17 -2.95
CA ALA A 60 -13.87 -12.84 -3.30
C ALA A 60 -14.25 -13.52 -4.63
N LYS A 61 -15.43 -14.13 -4.71
CA LYS A 61 -15.88 -14.92 -5.88
C LYS A 61 -15.98 -14.12 -7.18
N ASP A 62 -16.09 -12.81 -7.08
CA ASP A 62 -16.15 -11.88 -8.21
C ASP A 62 -14.79 -11.21 -8.51
N ALA A 63 -13.73 -11.59 -7.81
CA ALA A 63 -12.38 -11.17 -8.13
C ALA A 63 -11.87 -11.90 -9.39
N LYS A 64 -11.07 -11.21 -10.19
CA LYS A 64 -10.50 -11.75 -11.40
C LYS A 64 -9.03 -12.11 -11.17
N VAL A 65 -8.75 -13.39 -11.08
CA VAL A 65 -7.38 -13.91 -10.98
C VAL A 65 -6.99 -14.54 -12.31
N TRP A 66 -5.97 -13.97 -12.95
CA TRP A 66 -5.46 -14.49 -14.22
C TRP A 66 -4.49 -15.66 -14.00
N ASP A 67 -4.28 -16.44 -15.03
CA ASP A 67 -3.28 -17.52 -15.02
C ASP A 67 -1.87 -16.98 -14.74
N GLY A 68 -1.06 -17.75 -14.01
CA GLY A 68 0.31 -17.39 -13.66
C GLY A 68 0.43 -16.42 -12.47
N VAL A 69 -0.64 -16.22 -11.72
CA VAL A 69 -0.59 -15.55 -10.41
C VAL A 69 -0.18 -16.56 -9.34
N THR A 70 0.73 -16.17 -8.43
CA THR A 70 1.11 -16.98 -7.26
C THR A 70 0.65 -16.28 -6.00
N ILE A 71 -0.12 -16.99 -5.16
CA ILE A 71 -0.65 -16.46 -3.90
C ILE A 71 -0.24 -17.38 -2.74
N VAL A 72 0.34 -16.80 -1.70
CA VAL A 72 0.72 -17.48 -0.46
C VAL A 72 -0.06 -16.84 0.70
N GLY A 73 -0.58 -17.66 1.61
CA GLY A 73 -1.28 -17.16 2.81
C GLY A 73 -0.37 -16.63 3.92
N PRO A 74 -0.90 -15.93 4.92
CA PRO A 74 -2.30 -15.51 4.99
C PRO A 74 -2.58 -14.35 4.03
N THR A 75 -3.66 -14.47 3.25
CA THR A 75 -4.03 -13.48 2.23
C THR A 75 -5.55 -13.38 2.10
N ILE A 76 -6.06 -12.15 1.93
CA ILE A 76 -7.43 -11.87 1.52
C ILE A 76 -7.38 -10.99 0.26
N ILE A 77 -8.15 -11.39 -0.77
CA ILE A 77 -8.35 -10.62 -1.99
C ILE A 77 -9.81 -10.18 -2.07
N GLY A 78 -10.04 -8.88 -2.09
CA GLY A 78 -11.37 -8.26 -2.07
C GLY A 78 -12.13 -8.36 -3.39
N HIS A 79 -13.40 -7.91 -3.34
CA HIS A 79 -14.35 -7.94 -4.45
C HIS A 79 -13.87 -7.15 -5.67
N LYS A 80 -14.17 -7.65 -6.88
CA LYS A 80 -13.85 -6.97 -8.16
C LYS A 80 -12.38 -6.59 -8.33
N THR A 81 -11.51 -7.17 -7.51
CA THR A 81 -10.05 -6.96 -7.60
C THR A 81 -9.50 -7.79 -8.76
N GLU A 82 -8.56 -7.22 -9.49
CA GLU A 82 -7.88 -7.89 -10.59
C GLU A 82 -6.43 -8.20 -10.25
N LEU A 83 -6.07 -9.48 -10.26
CA LEU A 83 -4.69 -9.96 -10.16
C LEU A 83 -4.22 -10.42 -11.54
N ARG A 84 -3.17 -9.79 -12.09
CA ARG A 84 -2.68 -10.02 -13.46
C ARG A 84 -1.51 -11.01 -13.51
N PRO A 85 -1.22 -11.59 -14.71
CA PRO A 85 -0.18 -12.60 -14.86
C PRO A 85 1.16 -12.19 -14.25
N GLY A 86 1.80 -13.11 -13.54
CA GLY A 86 3.10 -12.89 -12.90
C GLY A 86 3.04 -12.12 -11.58
N ALA A 87 1.86 -11.71 -11.10
CA ALA A 87 1.74 -11.15 -9.75
C ALA A 87 2.13 -12.20 -8.69
N PHE A 88 2.94 -11.79 -7.70
CA PHE A 88 3.41 -12.63 -6.62
C PHE A 88 2.99 -12.09 -5.26
N ILE A 89 2.02 -12.72 -4.64
CA ILE A 89 1.47 -12.36 -3.32
C ILE A 89 2.13 -13.27 -2.28
N ARG A 90 3.06 -12.72 -1.46
CA ARG A 90 3.95 -13.49 -0.58
C ARG A 90 3.45 -13.69 0.84
N GLY A 91 2.17 -13.47 1.07
CA GLY A 91 1.58 -13.65 2.41
C GLY A 91 1.64 -12.41 3.31
N ASN A 92 0.80 -12.46 4.34
CA ASN A 92 0.41 -11.33 5.16
C ASN A 92 -0.09 -10.16 4.27
N VAL A 93 -0.92 -10.46 3.28
CA VAL A 93 -1.40 -9.48 2.30
C VAL A 93 -2.91 -9.36 2.35
N LEU A 94 -3.39 -8.15 2.55
CA LEU A 94 -4.78 -7.78 2.39
C LEU A 94 -4.90 -6.87 1.18
N VAL A 95 -5.70 -7.27 0.19
CA VAL A 95 -6.06 -6.44 -0.97
C VAL A 95 -7.54 -6.13 -0.88
N GLY A 96 -7.87 -4.85 -0.85
CA GLY A 96 -9.24 -4.33 -0.79
C GLY A 96 -10.01 -4.50 -2.10
N ASP A 97 -11.23 -3.98 -2.15
CA ASP A 97 -12.14 -4.13 -3.27
C ASP A 97 -11.76 -3.26 -4.48
N GLY A 98 -11.94 -3.79 -5.68
CA GLY A 98 -11.70 -3.07 -6.93
C GLY A 98 -10.25 -2.65 -7.18
N ALA A 99 -9.30 -3.23 -6.45
CA ALA A 99 -7.88 -2.96 -6.63
C ALA A 99 -7.32 -3.66 -7.87
N VAL A 100 -6.20 -3.16 -8.38
CA VAL A 100 -5.46 -3.79 -9.49
C VAL A 100 -4.05 -4.12 -9.04
N ILE A 101 -3.73 -5.40 -9.01
CA ILE A 101 -2.37 -5.91 -8.79
C ILE A 101 -1.89 -6.48 -10.13
N GLY A 102 -1.05 -5.70 -10.78
CA GLY A 102 -0.72 -5.92 -12.18
C GLY A 102 0.41 -6.89 -12.44
N ASN A 103 0.81 -6.92 -13.71
CA ASN A 103 1.83 -7.84 -14.18
C ASN A 103 3.13 -7.70 -13.39
N SER A 104 3.64 -8.83 -12.89
CA SER A 104 4.91 -8.94 -12.18
C SER A 104 5.04 -8.01 -10.97
N THR A 105 3.91 -7.67 -10.33
CA THR A 105 3.88 -6.94 -9.08
C THR A 105 4.05 -7.90 -7.91
N GLU A 106 4.98 -7.60 -7.01
CA GLU A 106 5.23 -8.38 -5.81
C GLU A 106 4.70 -7.66 -4.58
N LEU A 107 3.86 -8.36 -3.78
CA LEU A 107 3.32 -7.87 -2.50
C LEU A 107 3.78 -8.77 -1.35
N LYS A 108 4.18 -8.16 -0.25
CA LYS A 108 4.58 -8.89 0.97
C LYS A 108 4.28 -8.07 2.22
N ASN A 109 3.54 -8.66 3.16
CA ASN A 109 3.23 -8.03 4.46
C ASN A 109 2.69 -6.59 4.29
N CYS A 110 1.57 -6.45 3.59
CA CYS A 110 1.01 -5.13 3.27
C CYS A 110 -0.53 -5.11 3.29
N ILE A 111 -1.06 -3.92 3.48
CA ILE A 111 -2.48 -3.60 3.31
C ILE A 111 -2.62 -2.71 2.10
N ILE A 112 -3.37 -3.16 1.12
CA ILE A 112 -3.76 -2.42 -0.08
C ILE A 112 -5.24 -2.08 0.07
N PHE A 113 -5.57 -0.80 0.10
CA PHE A 113 -6.95 -0.33 0.24
C PHE A 113 -7.74 -0.51 -1.05
N ASP A 114 -9.05 -0.28 -0.96
CA ASP A 114 -9.97 -0.37 -2.09
C ASP A 114 -9.51 0.53 -3.23
N LYS A 115 -9.69 0.05 -4.46
CA LYS A 115 -9.39 0.75 -5.72
C LYS A 115 -7.94 1.24 -5.87
N ALA A 116 -7.03 0.80 -5.01
CA ALA A 116 -5.61 1.11 -5.21
C ALA A 116 -5.05 0.35 -6.42
N GLN A 117 -4.08 0.95 -7.10
CA GLN A 117 -3.56 0.43 -8.36
C GLN A 117 -2.04 0.27 -8.32
N LEU A 118 -1.58 -0.95 -8.52
CA LEU A 118 -0.19 -1.36 -8.59
C LEU A 118 0.00 -2.16 -9.89
N PRO A 119 -0.14 -1.51 -11.09
CA PRO A 119 -0.46 -2.21 -12.31
C PRO A 119 0.71 -2.94 -12.99
N HIS A 120 1.97 -2.55 -12.72
CA HIS A 120 3.10 -3.05 -13.50
C HIS A 120 4.43 -3.04 -12.73
N TYR A 121 5.05 -4.22 -12.55
CA TYR A 121 6.42 -4.36 -12.05
C TYR A 121 6.68 -3.59 -10.74
N ASN A 122 5.70 -3.56 -9.86
CA ASN A 122 5.85 -2.89 -8.57
C ASN A 122 6.37 -3.87 -7.51
N TYR A 123 7.16 -3.35 -6.56
CA TYR A 123 7.44 -4.05 -5.31
C TYR A 123 6.85 -3.28 -4.14
N VAL A 124 6.05 -3.96 -3.30
CA VAL A 124 5.45 -3.37 -2.11
C VAL A 124 5.62 -4.34 -0.94
N GLY A 125 6.56 -4.03 -0.07
CA GLY A 125 6.84 -4.81 1.14
C GLY A 125 6.66 -3.99 2.41
N ASP A 126 6.07 -4.60 3.46
CA ASP A 126 5.91 -4.01 4.79
C ASP A 126 5.31 -2.59 4.71
N SER A 127 4.17 -2.44 4.02
CA SER A 127 3.63 -1.16 3.56
C SER A 127 2.12 -1.07 3.71
N ILE A 128 1.61 0.17 3.67
CA ILE A 128 0.17 0.45 3.60
C ILE A 128 -0.08 1.39 2.43
N ILE A 129 -0.91 0.97 1.49
CA ILE A 129 -1.27 1.72 0.28
C ILE A 129 -2.74 2.14 0.39
N GLY A 130 -3.00 3.43 0.43
CA GLY A 130 -4.30 4.03 0.70
C GLY A 130 -5.31 3.90 -0.44
N PHE A 131 -6.52 4.34 -0.18
CA PHE A 131 -7.66 4.32 -1.09
C PHE A 131 -7.35 5.07 -2.39
N MET A 132 -7.60 4.43 -3.54
CA MET A 132 -7.33 5.00 -4.87
C MET A 132 -5.89 5.51 -5.07
N ALA A 133 -4.95 5.06 -4.25
CA ALA A 133 -3.55 5.39 -4.48
C ALA A 133 -2.99 4.59 -5.67
N HIS A 134 -2.05 5.19 -6.38
CA HIS A 134 -1.49 4.61 -7.60
C HIS A 134 0.04 4.61 -7.58
N MET A 135 0.63 3.48 -7.89
CA MET A 135 2.06 3.35 -8.15
C MET A 135 2.27 2.97 -9.61
N SER A 136 2.77 3.89 -10.42
CA SER A 136 3.03 3.65 -11.85
C SER A 136 4.11 2.57 -12.08
N ALA A 137 4.32 2.19 -13.33
CA ALA A 137 5.20 1.10 -13.72
C ALA A 137 6.60 1.21 -13.11
N GLY A 138 7.06 0.12 -12.48
CA GLY A 138 8.40 0.03 -11.90
C GLY A 138 8.63 0.87 -10.64
N ALA A 139 7.59 1.49 -10.06
CA ALA A 139 7.74 2.17 -8.78
C ALA A 139 7.93 1.15 -7.65
N ILE A 140 8.89 1.43 -6.76
CA ILE A 140 9.36 0.49 -5.72
C ILE A 140 9.14 1.08 -4.33
N ALA A 141 8.48 0.34 -3.45
CA ALA A 141 8.43 0.59 -2.01
C ALA A 141 9.51 -0.23 -1.30
N SER A 142 10.72 0.31 -1.20
CA SER A 142 11.84 -0.37 -0.53
C SER A 142 11.60 -0.44 0.98
N ASN A 143 11.73 -1.63 1.56
CA ASN A 143 11.35 -1.88 2.96
C ASN A 143 12.51 -2.18 3.91
N LEU A 144 13.73 -2.25 3.42
CA LEU A 144 14.92 -2.56 4.22
C LEU A 144 16.04 -1.56 3.93
N ARG A 145 16.64 -1.02 4.99
CA ARG A 145 17.84 -0.19 4.88
C ARG A 145 19.06 -1.04 4.48
N LEU A 146 20.00 -0.44 3.77
CA LEU A 146 21.26 -1.13 3.36
C LEU A 146 22.13 -1.53 4.55
N ASP A 147 22.13 -0.70 5.62
CA ASP A 147 22.84 -0.97 6.87
C ASP A 147 22.10 -1.91 7.81
N LYS A 148 20.86 -2.33 7.45
CA LYS A 148 19.96 -3.21 8.22
C LYS A 148 19.57 -2.68 9.61
N GLU A 149 19.84 -1.43 9.89
CA GLU A 149 19.44 -0.76 11.13
C GLU A 149 17.94 -0.50 11.19
N LYS A 150 17.44 -0.18 12.39
CA LYS A 150 16.04 0.21 12.59
C LYS A 150 15.70 1.46 11.79
N ILE A 151 14.47 1.52 11.29
CA ILE A 151 13.98 2.61 10.47
C ILE A 151 13.47 3.74 11.35
N SER A 152 13.86 4.96 11.04
CA SER A 152 13.33 6.16 11.68
C SER A 152 12.54 6.99 10.67
N VAL A 153 11.48 7.65 11.13
CA VAL A 153 10.69 8.62 10.38
C VAL A 153 10.80 9.97 11.09
N SER A 154 11.23 11.00 10.38
CA SER A 154 11.42 12.35 10.94
C SER A 154 12.19 12.36 12.28
N GLY A 155 13.20 11.51 12.41
CA GLY A 155 14.03 11.40 13.62
C GLY A 155 13.45 10.55 14.74
N VAL A 156 12.24 10.01 14.60
CA VAL A 156 11.63 9.10 15.57
C VAL A 156 11.87 7.66 15.15
N GLN A 157 12.41 6.84 16.05
CA GLN A 157 12.61 5.41 15.81
C GLN A 157 11.27 4.69 15.80
N THR A 158 11.05 3.87 14.75
CA THR A 158 9.84 3.05 14.62
C THR A 158 9.97 1.68 15.27
N GLU A 159 11.17 1.33 15.75
CA GLU A 159 11.55 -0.01 16.24
C GLU A 159 11.48 -1.10 15.18
N LEU A 160 11.14 -0.78 13.93
CA LEU A 160 11.02 -1.70 12.81
C LEU A 160 12.32 -1.78 12.01
N THR A 161 12.80 -2.98 11.73
CA THR A 161 13.89 -3.24 10.78
C THR A 161 13.40 -3.34 9.33
N LYS A 162 12.09 -3.57 9.15
CA LYS A 162 11.40 -3.58 7.86
C LYS A 162 10.17 -2.70 7.92
N PHE A 163 10.18 -1.65 7.14
CA PHE A 163 9.07 -0.75 6.91
C PHE A 163 9.25 -0.11 5.54
N GLY A 164 8.35 -0.40 4.61
CA GLY A 164 8.36 0.18 3.29
C GLY A 164 7.81 1.60 3.30
N VAL A 165 6.52 1.73 2.97
CA VAL A 165 5.89 3.03 2.82
C VAL A 165 4.49 3.06 3.43
N CYS A 166 4.04 4.28 3.79
CA CYS A 166 2.63 4.61 3.96
C CYS A 166 2.26 5.61 2.88
N LEU A 167 1.54 5.15 1.86
CA LEU A 167 1.09 5.96 0.73
C LEU A 167 -0.36 6.37 0.97
N GLY A 168 -0.61 7.65 1.24
CA GLY A 168 -1.92 8.19 1.58
C GLY A 168 -2.94 8.08 0.46
N ASP A 169 -4.22 8.27 0.79
CA ASP A 169 -5.31 8.17 -0.17
C ASP A 169 -5.10 9.10 -1.36
N HIS A 170 -5.41 8.60 -2.58
CA HIS A 170 -5.28 9.34 -3.84
C HIS A 170 -3.86 9.86 -4.14
N ALA A 171 -2.84 9.36 -3.46
CA ALA A 171 -1.47 9.71 -3.80
C ALA A 171 -1.03 8.93 -5.05
N GLU A 172 -0.19 9.57 -5.86
CA GLU A 172 0.26 9.00 -7.13
C GLU A 172 1.78 9.03 -7.22
N VAL A 173 2.37 7.90 -7.58
CA VAL A 173 3.82 7.72 -7.70
C VAL A 173 4.17 7.41 -9.14
N GLY A 174 5.00 8.26 -9.74
CA GLY A 174 5.43 8.15 -11.14
C GLY A 174 6.32 6.94 -11.42
N CYS A 175 6.42 6.59 -12.71
CA CYS A 175 7.16 5.43 -13.18
C CYS A 175 8.62 5.43 -12.70
N GLY A 176 9.09 4.26 -12.23
CA GLY A 176 10.47 4.07 -11.80
C GLY A 176 10.89 4.84 -10.55
N ALA A 177 9.95 5.51 -9.86
CA ALA A 177 10.28 6.16 -8.59
C ALA A 177 10.61 5.14 -7.50
N VAL A 178 11.56 5.48 -6.63
CA VAL A 178 11.99 4.63 -5.51
C VAL A 178 11.65 5.32 -4.20
N LEU A 179 10.74 4.70 -3.45
CA LEU A 179 10.36 5.13 -2.12
C LEU A 179 11.26 4.42 -1.10
N CYS A 180 12.12 5.16 -0.41
CA CYS A 180 13.04 4.63 0.59
C CYS A 180 12.31 4.08 1.82
N PRO A 181 12.91 3.16 2.60
CA PRO A 181 12.32 2.63 3.81
C PRO A 181 11.86 3.73 4.78
N GLY A 182 10.62 3.60 5.27
CA GLY A 182 10.02 4.57 6.18
C GLY A 182 9.45 5.82 5.52
N THR A 183 9.31 5.83 4.19
CA THR A 183 8.68 6.95 3.49
C THR A 183 7.18 7.01 3.79
N MET A 184 6.70 8.21 4.07
CA MET A 184 5.28 8.48 4.26
C MET A 184 4.84 9.61 3.31
N ILE A 185 3.83 9.37 2.51
CA ILE A 185 3.34 10.31 1.50
C ILE A 185 1.90 10.68 1.82
N GLY A 186 1.64 11.97 2.01
CA GLY A 186 0.33 12.51 2.34
C GLY A 186 -0.70 12.35 1.22
N LYS A 187 -1.98 12.47 1.59
CA LYS A 187 -3.11 12.35 0.65
C LYS A 187 -2.92 13.25 -0.56
N ARG A 188 -3.31 12.75 -1.75
CA ARG A 188 -3.32 13.49 -3.02
C ARG A 188 -1.96 14.07 -3.44
N THR A 189 -0.86 13.59 -2.89
CA THR A 189 0.47 14.04 -3.30
C THR A 189 0.92 13.27 -4.54
N LEU A 190 1.53 13.99 -5.47
CA LEU A 190 2.11 13.46 -6.70
C LEU A 190 3.63 13.38 -6.57
N VAL A 191 4.19 12.26 -6.93
CA VAL A 191 5.64 12.06 -7.06
C VAL A 191 5.98 11.86 -8.53
N TYR A 192 6.93 12.64 -9.04
CA TYR A 192 7.34 12.54 -10.43
C TYR A 192 8.09 11.23 -10.75
N PRO A 193 8.13 10.84 -12.03
CA PRO A 193 8.88 9.66 -12.47
C PRO A 193 10.38 9.76 -12.13
N LEU A 194 11.01 8.59 -11.88
CA LEU A 194 12.44 8.43 -11.64
C LEU A 194 12.98 9.18 -10.41
N VAL A 195 12.11 9.53 -9.50
CA VAL A 195 12.48 10.26 -8.27
C VAL A 195 12.75 9.30 -7.13
N MET A 196 13.79 9.58 -6.34
CA MET A 196 14.00 8.94 -5.04
C MET A 196 13.31 9.77 -3.94
N VAL A 197 12.43 9.15 -3.16
CA VAL A 197 11.74 9.79 -2.03
C VAL A 197 12.23 9.22 -0.71
N ARG A 198 12.52 10.09 0.26
CA ARG A 198 12.84 9.71 1.63
C ARG A 198 12.11 10.60 2.62
N GLY A 199 11.63 10.01 3.71
CA GLY A 199 10.99 10.73 4.81
C GLY A 199 9.51 11.04 4.55
N VAL A 200 9.04 12.19 4.97
CA VAL A 200 7.62 12.56 4.93
C VAL A 200 7.38 13.63 3.87
N LEU A 201 6.46 13.35 2.94
CA LEU A 201 5.87 14.35 2.05
C LEU A 201 4.47 14.69 2.56
N PRO A 202 4.14 15.97 2.79
CA PRO A 202 2.79 16.37 3.19
C PRO A 202 1.78 16.17 2.07
N GLY A 203 0.49 16.20 2.41
CA GLY A 203 -0.59 16.07 1.43
C GLY A 203 -0.70 17.27 0.48
N ASP A 204 -1.41 17.06 -0.65
CA ASP A 204 -1.70 18.08 -1.65
C ASP A 204 -0.45 18.75 -2.26
N LYS A 205 0.60 17.96 -2.47
CA LYS A 205 1.86 18.44 -3.03
C LYS A 205 2.21 17.71 -4.33
N VAL A 206 3.13 18.33 -5.06
CA VAL A 206 3.85 17.75 -6.20
C VAL A 206 5.34 17.75 -5.86
N TYR A 207 5.97 16.58 -5.88
CA TYR A 207 7.39 16.42 -5.62
C TYR A 207 8.13 15.96 -6.88
N ASP A 208 9.06 16.77 -7.36
CA ASP A 208 9.84 16.53 -8.59
C ASP A 208 11.27 16.01 -8.31
N GLY A 209 11.58 15.65 -7.06
CA GLY A 209 12.90 15.20 -6.62
C GLY A 209 13.78 16.33 -6.07
N HIS A 210 13.46 17.58 -6.34
CA HIS A 210 14.22 18.77 -5.92
C HIS A 210 13.39 19.76 -5.14
N SER A 211 12.13 19.89 -5.51
CA SER A 211 11.20 20.87 -4.92
C SER A 211 9.85 20.26 -4.59
N LEU A 212 9.21 20.84 -3.59
CA LEU A 212 7.85 20.52 -3.18
C LEU A 212 6.95 21.71 -3.48
N LYS A 213 5.99 21.52 -4.37
CA LYS A 213 5.05 22.57 -4.82
C LYS A 213 3.62 22.19 -4.43
N ASP A 214 2.74 23.16 -4.29
CA ASP A 214 1.33 22.91 -4.09
C ASP A 214 0.71 22.24 -5.33
N ARG A 215 -0.08 21.18 -5.11
CA ARG A 215 -0.90 20.58 -6.17
C ARG A 215 -2.01 21.54 -6.54
N ARG A 216 -2.14 21.86 -7.82
CA ARG A 216 -3.26 22.71 -8.30
C ARG A 216 -4.57 21.94 -8.22
N PRO A 217 -5.68 22.56 -7.77
CA PRO A 217 -6.98 21.90 -7.66
C PRO A 217 -7.47 21.24 -8.96
N ASP A 218 -7.16 21.85 -10.09
CA ASP A 218 -7.62 21.43 -11.42
C ASP A 218 -6.91 20.19 -11.98
N ASN A 219 -5.86 19.72 -11.30
CA ASN A 219 -5.17 18.47 -11.64
C ASN A 219 -5.81 17.23 -10.97
N VAL A 220 -7.03 17.35 -10.46
CA VAL A 220 -7.83 16.23 -10.00
C VAL A 220 -8.37 15.51 -11.23
N SER A 221 -7.56 14.65 -11.77
CA SER A 221 -7.85 13.47 -12.59
C SER A 221 -9.19 13.45 -13.37
N THR A 222 -9.16 13.88 -14.60
CA THR A 222 -9.99 13.33 -15.67
C THR A 222 -9.38 12.06 -16.29
N PHE A 223 -8.36 11.47 -15.65
CA PHE A 223 -7.61 10.34 -16.20
C PHE A 223 -8.14 8.95 -15.82
N TRP A 224 -9.19 8.87 -15.00
CA TRP A 224 -9.72 7.61 -14.50
C TRP A 224 -11.19 7.39 -14.85
N HIS A 225 -11.48 7.28 -16.16
CA HIS A 225 -12.75 6.76 -16.68
C HIS A 225 -12.50 5.51 -17.52
#